data_e7a1d80c54ca197772273398758991dc
#
_entry.id   e7a1d80c54ca197772273398758991dc
#
_cell.length_a   1.000
_cell.length_b   1.000
_cell.length_c   1.000
_cell.angle_alpha   90.00
_cell.angle_beta   90.00
_cell.angle_gamma   90.00
#
_symmetry.space_group_name_H-M   'P 1'
#
loop_
_entity.id
_entity.type
_entity.pdbx_description
1 polymer ?
#
loop_
_entity_poly.entity_id
_entity_poly.type
_entity_poly.pdbx_seq_one_letter_code
_entity_poly.pdbx_strand_id
1 'polypeptide(L)'
;MSENNLTHFDAAGNAVMVDVSGKPVTSREATARGILTMNAEAFAAVQSGTVKKGDVLGVARIAGIMAAKRTSELIPLCHPLPLTKVRVDFELLPEQQAVEARCTVKTSGVTGVEMEALTGVSTALLTIYDMCKAVDKGMELSGIHLVEKTGGKSGHYIRSEGGYV
;
A
#
# COMPACT_ATOMS: atom_id res chain seq x y z
N MET A 1 12.33 -10.58 -28.40
CA MET A 1 12.42 -10.89 -26.96
C MET A 1 12.73 -9.59 -26.27
N SER A 2 11.76 -9.01 -25.54
CA SER A 2 12.01 -7.80 -24.74
C SER A 2 12.93 -8.21 -23.59
N GLU A 3 14.13 -7.67 -23.56
CA GLU A 3 15.00 -7.77 -22.40
C GLU A 3 14.26 -7.17 -21.20
N ASN A 4 13.82 -8.03 -20.29
CA ASN A 4 13.37 -7.63 -18.97
C ASN A 4 14.59 -7.16 -18.18
N ASN A 5 15.06 -5.95 -18.45
CA ASN A 5 16.13 -5.36 -17.70
C ASN A 5 15.64 -5.04 -16.29
N LEU A 6 16.02 -5.90 -15.34
CA LEU A 6 15.91 -5.60 -13.91
C LEU A 6 16.77 -4.35 -13.64
N THR A 7 16.14 -3.20 -13.51
CA THR A 7 16.81 -1.89 -13.45
C THR A 7 17.55 -1.61 -12.14
N HIS A 8 17.43 -2.49 -11.15
CA HIS A 8 18.06 -2.36 -9.84
C HIS A 8 19.39 -3.12 -9.70
N PHE A 9 19.97 -3.55 -10.80
CA PHE A 9 21.28 -4.20 -10.82
C PHE A 9 22.19 -3.56 -11.88
N ASP A 10 23.48 -3.36 -11.51
CA ASP A 10 24.50 -2.95 -12.45
C ASP A 10 24.98 -4.12 -13.33
N ALA A 11 25.88 -3.84 -14.27
CA ALA A 11 26.44 -4.85 -15.16
C ALA A 11 27.26 -5.94 -14.43
N ALA A 12 27.69 -5.69 -13.20
CA ALA A 12 28.40 -6.64 -12.34
C ALA A 12 27.47 -7.43 -11.41
N GLY A 13 26.16 -7.18 -11.46
CA GLY A 13 25.15 -7.85 -10.63
C GLY A 13 24.98 -7.25 -9.23
N ASN A 14 25.53 -6.08 -8.93
CA ASN A 14 25.34 -5.41 -7.65
C ASN A 14 24.04 -4.63 -7.63
N ALA A 15 23.37 -4.61 -6.47
CA ALA A 15 22.18 -3.81 -6.28
C ALA A 15 22.50 -2.32 -6.36
N VAL A 16 21.71 -1.57 -7.12
CA VAL A 16 21.89 -0.13 -7.33
C VAL A 16 20.53 0.57 -7.34
N MET A 17 20.46 1.73 -6.71
CA MET A 17 19.31 2.61 -6.84
C MET A 17 19.32 3.26 -8.22
N VAL A 18 18.20 3.17 -8.94
CA VAL A 18 18.10 3.68 -10.34
C VAL A 18 18.34 5.19 -10.38
N ASP A 19 19.21 5.65 -11.27
CA ASP A 19 19.38 7.08 -11.54
C ASP A 19 18.13 7.62 -12.28
N VAL A 20 17.46 8.59 -11.66
CA VAL A 20 16.27 9.24 -12.18
C VAL A 20 16.47 10.72 -12.48
N SER A 21 17.71 11.24 -12.38
CA SER A 21 18.04 12.67 -12.54
C SER A 21 17.68 13.22 -13.93
N GLY A 22 17.74 12.38 -14.96
CA GLY A 22 17.37 12.76 -16.33
C GLY A 22 15.88 12.69 -16.66
N LYS A 23 15.02 12.31 -15.71
CA LYS A 23 13.56 12.18 -15.96
C LYS A 23 12.85 13.50 -15.68
N PRO A 24 11.83 13.85 -16.49
CA PRO A 24 11.02 15.03 -16.22
C PRO A 24 10.19 14.86 -14.96
N VAL A 25 10.02 15.96 -14.22
CA VAL A 25 9.07 16.04 -13.11
C VAL A 25 7.65 16.03 -13.67
N THR A 26 6.84 15.05 -13.26
CA THR A 26 5.45 14.92 -13.67
C THR A 26 4.56 14.62 -12.47
N SER A 27 3.27 14.94 -12.58
CA SER A 27 2.28 14.48 -11.59
C SER A 27 2.13 12.96 -11.68
N ARG A 28 2.19 12.30 -10.55
CA ARG A 28 2.07 10.84 -10.44
C ARG A 28 1.13 10.49 -9.30
N GLU A 29 0.26 9.52 -9.56
CA GLU A 29 -0.65 9.01 -8.55
C GLU A 29 -0.67 7.48 -8.63
N ALA A 30 -0.78 6.82 -7.49
CA ALA A 30 -0.94 5.37 -7.39
C ALA A 30 -1.94 5.03 -6.30
N THR A 31 -2.75 4.00 -6.56
CA THR A 31 -3.68 3.42 -5.59
C THR A 31 -3.38 1.94 -5.44
N ALA A 32 -3.16 1.51 -4.20
CA ALA A 32 -3.07 0.10 -3.82
C ALA A 32 -4.24 -0.28 -2.91
N ARG A 33 -4.56 -1.57 -2.87
CA ARG A 33 -5.55 -2.16 -1.95
C ARG A 33 -5.01 -3.42 -1.30
N GLY A 34 -5.68 -3.84 -0.23
CA GLY A 34 -5.49 -5.12 0.43
C GLY A 34 -6.66 -5.42 1.35
N ILE A 35 -6.76 -6.65 1.83
CA ILE A 35 -7.87 -7.14 2.65
C ILE A 35 -7.31 -7.81 3.90
N LEU A 36 -7.98 -7.59 5.03
CA LEU A 36 -7.80 -8.33 6.27
C LEU A 36 -9.09 -9.07 6.59
N THR A 37 -9.06 -10.41 6.56
CA THR A 37 -10.15 -11.26 7.02
C THR A 37 -10.00 -11.56 8.50
N MET A 38 -11.12 -11.71 9.20
CA MET A 38 -11.13 -11.95 10.64
C MET A 38 -12.36 -12.78 11.04
N ASN A 39 -12.38 -13.28 12.28
CA ASN A 39 -13.57 -13.94 12.79
C ASN A 39 -14.73 -12.95 13.05
N ALA A 40 -15.94 -13.48 13.24
CA ALA A 40 -17.14 -12.69 13.41
C ALA A 40 -17.07 -11.75 14.64
N GLU A 41 -16.44 -12.18 15.72
CA GLU A 41 -16.30 -11.39 16.95
C GLU A 41 -15.40 -10.17 16.74
N ALA A 42 -14.22 -10.37 16.12
CA ALA A 42 -13.30 -9.27 15.78
C ALA A 42 -13.94 -8.31 14.79
N PHE A 43 -14.64 -8.82 13.76
CA PHE A 43 -15.32 -7.97 12.78
C PHE A 43 -16.41 -7.11 13.43
N ALA A 44 -17.28 -7.71 14.27
CA ALA A 44 -18.30 -6.97 14.98
C ALA A 44 -17.71 -5.88 15.89
N ALA A 45 -16.59 -6.17 16.56
CA ALA A 45 -15.89 -5.19 17.41
C ALA A 45 -15.31 -4.02 16.60
N VAL A 46 -14.74 -4.28 15.42
CA VAL A 46 -14.27 -3.22 14.52
C VAL A 46 -15.42 -2.39 13.99
N GLN A 47 -16.49 -3.05 13.54
CA GLN A 47 -17.67 -2.39 12.98
C GLN A 47 -18.38 -1.49 14.01
N SER A 48 -18.50 -1.93 15.26
CA SER A 48 -19.15 -1.18 16.33
C SER A 48 -18.24 -0.16 17.03
N GLY A 49 -16.93 -0.17 16.75
CA GLY A 49 -15.96 0.69 17.42
C GLY A 49 -15.72 0.32 18.89
N THR A 50 -16.04 -0.91 19.31
CA THR A 50 -15.96 -1.37 20.71
C THR A 50 -14.65 -2.06 21.06
N VAL A 51 -13.65 -2.04 20.17
CA VAL A 51 -12.33 -2.60 20.46
C VAL A 51 -11.71 -1.87 21.64
N LYS A 52 -11.22 -2.62 22.65
CA LYS A 52 -10.63 -2.04 23.89
C LYS A 52 -9.48 -1.05 23.64
N LYS A 53 -8.77 -1.16 22.52
CA LYS A 53 -7.69 -0.27 22.12
C LYS A 53 -8.17 1.04 21.46
N GLY A 54 -9.47 1.28 21.32
CA GLY A 54 -10.03 2.50 20.76
C GLY A 54 -10.36 2.43 19.26
N ASP A 55 -10.32 3.56 18.58
CA ASP A 55 -10.64 3.69 17.15
C ASP A 55 -9.61 2.98 16.26
N VAL A 56 -9.89 1.71 15.95
CA VAL A 56 -9.01 0.85 15.15
C VAL A 56 -8.73 1.44 13.77
N LEU A 57 -9.78 1.87 13.07
CA LEU A 57 -9.64 2.36 11.70
C LEU A 57 -8.96 3.74 11.66
N GLY A 58 -9.23 4.60 12.64
CA GLY A 58 -8.55 5.89 12.76
C GLY A 58 -7.06 5.73 13.02
N VAL A 59 -6.67 4.85 13.95
CA VAL A 59 -5.25 4.56 14.22
C VAL A 59 -4.57 3.92 13.01
N ALA A 60 -5.22 2.95 12.36
CA ALA A 60 -4.70 2.30 11.16
C ALA A 60 -4.52 3.29 9.99
N ARG A 61 -5.43 4.26 9.83
CA ARG A 61 -5.32 5.32 8.84
C ARG A 61 -4.05 6.14 9.05
N ILE A 62 -3.82 6.61 10.26
CA ILE A 62 -2.62 7.39 10.59
C ILE A 62 -1.35 6.55 10.38
N ALA A 63 -1.35 5.30 10.80
CA ALA A 63 -0.22 4.40 10.60
C ALA A 63 0.12 4.20 9.11
N GLY A 64 -0.89 3.97 8.27
CA GLY A 64 -0.72 3.85 6.82
C GLY A 64 -0.17 5.12 6.17
N ILE A 65 -0.68 6.30 6.56
CA ILE A 65 -0.17 7.59 6.09
C ILE A 65 1.30 7.77 6.50
N MET A 66 1.65 7.47 7.75
CA MET A 66 3.02 7.59 8.25
C MET A 66 3.97 6.62 7.54
N ALA A 67 3.53 5.39 7.27
CA ALA A 67 4.33 4.39 6.57
C ALA A 67 4.59 4.79 5.11
N ALA A 68 3.58 5.28 4.39
CA ALA A 68 3.76 5.81 3.04
C ALA A 68 4.85 6.90 2.98
N LYS A 69 4.90 7.79 3.98
CA LYS A 69 5.92 8.85 4.09
C LYS A 69 7.33 8.33 4.39
N ARG A 70 7.46 7.10 4.88
CA ARG A 70 8.73 6.46 5.28
C ARG A 70 9.12 5.29 4.39
N THR A 71 8.53 5.17 3.22
CA THR A 71 8.78 4.04 2.31
C THR A 71 10.26 3.89 1.99
N SER A 72 10.98 4.98 1.72
CA SER A 72 12.43 4.93 1.44
C SER A 72 13.29 4.49 2.62
N GLU A 73 12.80 4.57 3.85
CA GLU A 73 13.47 4.05 5.05
C GLU A 73 13.25 2.53 5.23
N LEU A 74 12.19 1.97 4.61
CA LEU A 74 11.79 0.58 4.72
C LEU A 74 12.24 -0.27 3.52
N ILE A 75 12.21 0.31 2.32
CA ILE A 75 12.52 -0.35 1.06
C ILE A 75 13.84 0.21 0.53
N PRO A 76 14.93 -0.58 0.56
CA PRO A 76 16.30 -0.07 0.42
C PRO A 76 16.58 0.74 -0.85
N LEU A 77 15.97 0.37 -1.99
CA LEU A 77 16.25 1.01 -3.28
C LEU A 77 15.16 2.00 -3.71
N CYS A 78 14.22 2.33 -2.82
CA CYS A 78 13.23 3.37 -3.07
C CYS A 78 13.82 4.77 -2.86
N HIS A 79 13.46 5.69 -3.76
CA HIS A 79 13.84 7.09 -3.63
C HIS A 79 13.01 7.79 -2.55
N PRO A 80 13.57 8.72 -1.76
CA PRO A 80 12.80 9.61 -0.92
C PRO A 80 12.00 10.59 -1.81
N LEU A 81 10.67 10.60 -1.67
CA LEU A 81 9.78 11.39 -2.52
C LEU A 81 9.01 12.44 -1.74
N PRO A 82 8.86 13.67 -2.28
CA PRO A 82 8.01 14.70 -1.70
C PRO A 82 6.53 14.38 -2.00
N LEU A 83 5.87 13.65 -1.10
CA LEU A 83 4.47 13.29 -1.26
C LEU A 83 3.57 14.52 -1.06
N THR A 84 2.68 14.78 -2.01
CA THR A 84 1.73 15.89 -1.97
C THR A 84 0.37 15.49 -1.42
N LYS A 85 0.04 14.17 -1.45
CA LYS A 85 -1.20 13.61 -0.89
C LYS A 85 -0.96 12.16 -0.50
N VAL A 86 -1.47 11.79 0.67
CA VAL A 86 -1.66 10.38 1.08
C VAL A 86 -3.05 10.27 1.67
N ARG A 87 -3.85 9.34 1.16
CA ARG A 87 -5.20 9.05 1.62
C ARG A 87 -5.34 7.56 1.87
N VAL A 88 -5.81 7.18 3.05
CA VAL A 88 -6.13 5.79 3.41
C VAL A 88 -7.61 5.71 3.74
N ASP A 89 -8.33 4.88 3.03
CA ASP A 89 -9.75 4.62 3.22
C ASP A 89 -9.96 3.15 3.56
N PHE A 90 -11.08 2.87 4.26
CA PHE A 90 -11.49 1.52 4.61
C PHE A 90 -12.91 1.26 4.17
N GLU A 91 -13.16 0.03 3.74
CA GLU A 91 -14.48 -0.51 3.47
C GLU A 91 -14.69 -1.78 4.31
N LEU A 92 -15.82 -1.83 5.01
CA LEU A 92 -16.21 -3.03 5.75
C LEU A 92 -16.96 -3.96 4.80
N LEU A 93 -16.52 -5.23 4.76
CA LEU A 93 -17.08 -6.28 3.90
C LEU A 93 -17.77 -7.34 4.78
N PRO A 94 -19.04 -7.14 5.18
CA PRO A 94 -19.72 -7.97 6.17
C PRO A 94 -19.81 -9.44 5.75
N GLU A 95 -20.11 -9.70 4.48
CA GLU A 95 -20.26 -11.06 3.94
C GLU A 95 -18.94 -11.87 4.00
N GLN A 96 -17.81 -11.18 4.02
CA GLN A 96 -16.48 -11.78 4.07
C GLN A 96 -15.87 -11.70 5.47
N GLN A 97 -16.52 -11.01 6.41
CA GLN A 97 -15.96 -10.65 7.73
C GLN A 97 -14.58 -10.02 7.57
N ALA A 98 -14.47 -9.04 6.69
CA ALA A 98 -13.21 -8.47 6.28
C ALA A 98 -13.24 -6.93 6.25
N VAL A 99 -12.04 -6.35 6.34
CA VAL A 99 -11.80 -4.92 6.09
C VAL A 99 -10.93 -4.80 4.86
N GLU A 100 -11.41 -4.09 3.84
CA GLU A 100 -10.57 -3.65 2.74
C GLU A 100 -9.94 -2.31 3.10
N ALA A 101 -8.63 -2.18 2.87
CA ALA A 101 -7.91 -0.92 2.93
C ALA A 101 -7.49 -0.50 1.53
N ARG A 102 -7.61 0.80 1.23
CA ARG A 102 -7.11 1.43 0.00
C ARG A 102 -6.20 2.59 0.37
N CYS A 103 -5.03 2.67 -0.25
CA CYS A 103 -4.12 3.80 -0.08
C CYS A 103 -3.86 4.45 -1.43
N THR A 104 -4.21 5.73 -1.54
CA THR A 104 -3.92 6.56 -2.71
C THR A 104 -2.84 7.58 -2.35
N VAL A 105 -1.77 7.60 -3.14
CA VAL A 105 -0.62 8.48 -2.94
C VAL A 105 -0.38 9.31 -4.19
N LYS A 106 0.00 10.58 -4.01
CA LYS A 106 0.32 11.50 -5.09
C LYS A 106 1.62 12.25 -4.82
N THR A 107 2.38 12.47 -5.88
CA THR A 107 3.59 13.30 -5.89
C THR A 107 3.70 14.09 -7.19
N SER A 108 4.49 15.15 -7.16
CA SER A 108 5.08 15.75 -8.34
C SER A 108 6.56 15.41 -8.33
N GLY A 109 6.97 14.44 -9.18
CA GLY A 109 8.30 13.85 -9.06
C GLY A 109 8.77 13.10 -10.30
N VAL A 110 9.99 12.59 -10.20
CA VAL A 110 10.71 11.90 -11.29
C VAL A 110 10.46 10.38 -11.32
N THR A 111 9.89 9.82 -10.26
CA THR A 111 9.52 8.39 -10.18
C THR A 111 8.11 8.20 -9.61
N GLY A 112 7.55 6.99 -9.78
CA GLY A 112 6.19 6.67 -9.32
C GLY A 112 6.10 6.49 -7.81
N VAL A 113 4.87 6.40 -7.30
CA VAL A 113 4.52 6.27 -5.87
C VAL A 113 3.81 4.95 -5.56
N GLU A 114 4.05 3.94 -6.38
CA GLU A 114 3.46 2.62 -6.23
C GLU A 114 3.86 1.97 -4.90
N MET A 115 5.15 2.10 -4.54
CA MET A 115 5.68 1.52 -3.29
C MET A 115 5.13 2.23 -2.06
N GLU A 116 4.94 3.54 -2.12
CA GLU A 116 4.32 4.31 -1.06
C GLU A 116 2.87 3.87 -0.82
N ALA A 117 2.11 3.64 -1.89
CA ALA A 117 0.74 3.16 -1.80
C ALA A 117 0.67 1.73 -1.21
N LEU A 118 1.53 0.81 -1.67
CA LEU A 118 1.62 -0.56 -1.17
C LEU A 118 2.06 -0.60 0.31
N THR A 119 3.07 0.19 0.68
CA THR A 119 3.53 0.29 2.08
C THR A 119 2.44 0.83 2.99
N GLY A 120 1.70 1.85 2.53
CA GLY A 120 0.60 2.44 3.27
C GLY A 120 -0.53 1.43 3.55
N VAL A 121 -0.97 0.68 2.55
CA VAL A 121 -1.99 -0.37 2.71
C VAL A 121 -1.50 -1.47 3.66
N SER A 122 -0.30 -1.97 3.45
CA SER A 122 0.26 -3.07 4.25
C SER A 122 0.32 -2.69 5.73
N THR A 123 0.80 -1.50 6.04
CA THR A 123 0.91 -1.02 7.42
C THR A 123 -0.44 -0.72 8.05
N ALA A 124 -1.41 -0.20 7.27
CA ALA A 124 -2.77 0.00 7.77
C ALA A 124 -3.40 -1.34 8.19
N LEU A 125 -3.32 -2.37 7.35
CA LEU A 125 -3.85 -3.71 7.66
C LEU A 125 -3.11 -4.36 8.84
N LEU A 126 -1.78 -4.25 8.92
CA LEU A 126 -0.99 -4.72 10.07
C LEU A 126 -1.39 -4.02 11.36
N THR A 127 -1.76 -2.74 11.31
CA THR A 127 -2.21 -2.00 12.47
C THR A 127 -3.57 -2.50 12.95
N ILE A 128 -4.51 -2.79 12.05
CA ILE A 128 -5.79 -3.43 12.41
C ILE A 128 -5.52 -4.79 13.07
N TYR A 129 -4.62 -5.60 12.50
CA TYR A 129 -4.22 -6.89 13.06
C TYR A 129 -3.69 -6.71 14.50
N ASP A 130 -2.74 -5.80 14.73
CA ASP A 130 -2.18 -5.58 16.06
C ASP A 130 -3.25 -5.16 17.08
N MET A 131 -4.19 -4.32 16.68
CA MET A 131 -5.24 -3.84 17.56
C MET A 131 -6.29 -4.91 17.88
N CYS A 132 -6.53 -5.86 16.98
CA CYS A 132 -7.55 -6.90 17.12
C CYS A 132 -7.02 -8.28 17.54
N LYS A 133 -5.71 -8.53 17.53
CA LYS A 133 -5.09 -9.85 17.78
C LYS A 133 -5.39 -10.46 19.15
N ALA A 134 -5.88 -9.68 20.12
CA ALA A 134 -6.35 -10.22 21.39
C ALA A 134 -7.66 -11.00 21.25
N VAL A 135 -8.49 -10.66 20.23
CA VAL A 135 -9.77 -11.30 19.92
C VAL A 135 -9.56 -12.41 18.86
N ASP A 136 -8.76 -12.12 17.84
CA ASP A 136 -8.50 -13.07 16.76
C ASP A 136 -7.02 -13.06 16.35
N LYS A 137 -6.31 -14.16 16.56
CA LYS A 137 -4.92 -14.34 16.08
C LYS A 137 -4.86 -14.97 14.70
N GLY A 138 -5.98 -15.50 14.21
CA GLY A 138 -6.09 -16.17 12.91
C GLY A 138 -6.37 -15.21 11.74
N MET A 139 -6.38 -13.91 11.98
CA MET A 139 -6.60 -12.93 10.91
C MET A 139 -5.56 -13.06 9.79
N GLU A 140 -6.01 -12.91 8.55
CA GLU A 140 -5.18 -13.06 7.35
C GLU A 140 -5.16 -11.76 6.54
N LEU A 141 -3.95 -11.27 6.25
CA LEU A 141 -3.72 -10.19 5.29
C LEU A 141 -3.56 -10.81 3.90
N SER A 142 -4.39 -10.39 2.95
CA SER A 142 -4.41 -10.96 1.60
C SER A 142 -4.68 -9.90 0.53
N GLY A 143 -4.50 -10.27 -0.74
CA GLY A 143 -4.87 -9.46 -1.88
C GLY A 143 -4.20 -8.07 -1.94
N ILE A 144 -3.00 -7.92 -1.35
CA ILE A 144 -2.25 -6.65 -1.41
C ILE A 144 -1.67 -6.48 -2.80
N HIS A 145 -2.12 -5.47 -3.53
CA HIS A 145 -1.64 -5.17 -4.88
C HIS A 145 -1.91 -3.73 -5.31
N LEU A 146 -1.22 -3.33 -6.38
CA LEU A 146 -1.47 -2.09 -7.08
C LEU A 146 -2.78 -2.21 -7.88
N VAL A 147 -3.69 -1.27 -7.70
CA VAL A 147 -4.97 -1.18 -8.44
C VAL A 147 -4.80 -0.35 -9.69
N GLU A 148 -4.22 0.84 -9.53
CA GLU A 148 -4.11 1.83 -10.58
C GLU A 148 -2.89 2.71 -10.35
N LYS A 149 -2.27 3.16 -11.44
CA LYS A 149 -1.31 4.26 -11.40
C LYS A 149 -1.40 5.14 -12.63
N THR A 150 -1.07 6.41 -12.48
CA THR A 150 -1.03 7.38 -13.55
C THR A 150 0.27 8.19 -13.53
N GLY A 151 0.64 8.71 -14.69
CA GLY A 151 1.81 9.56 -14.88
C GLY A 151 3.10 8.82 -15.21
N GLY A 152 4.10 9.61 -15.63
CA GLY A 152 5.39 9.10 -16.08
C GLY A 152 5.38 8.42 -17.44
N LYS A 153 6.53 7.83 -17.83
CA LYS A 153 6.74 7.22 -19.14
C LYS A 153 5.80 6.03 -19.43
N SER A 154 5.42 5.27 -18.40
CA SER A 154 4.56 4.10 -18.54
C SER A 154 3.05 4.44 -18.61
N GLY A 155 2.69 5.72 -18.54
CA GLY A 155 1.31 6.20 -18.73
C GLY A 155 0.35 5.72 -17.63
N HIS A 156 -0.85 5.31 -18.05
CA HIS A 156 -1.92 4.85 -17.18
C HIS A 156 -1.94 3.32 -17.14
N TYR A 157 -1.88 2.76 -15.95
CA TYR A 157 -2.04 1.34 -15.67
C TYR A 157 -3.26 1.14 -14.79
N ILE A 158 -4.15 0.24 -15.20
CA ILE A 158 -5.24 -0.28 -14.37
C ILE A 158 -5.08 -1.79 -14.33
N ARG A 159 -5.16 -2.36 -13.13
CA ARG A 159 -5.17 -3.81 -12.96
C ARG A 159 -6.48 -4.36 -13.50
N SER A 160 -6.42 -5.28 -14.46
CA SER A 160 -7.59 -6.03 -14.91
C SER A 160 -8.09 -6.94 -13.78
N GLU A 161 -9.37 -6.87 -13.45
CA GLU A 161 -10.01 -7.86 -12.59
C GLU A 161 -10.08 -9.18 -13.35
N GLY A 162 -9.30 -10.15 -12.94
CA GLY A 162 -9.30 -11.48 -13.54
C GLY A 162 -7.93 -11.91 -14.04
N GLY A 163 -7.13 -12.53 -13.16
CA GLY A 163 -5.88 -13.11 -13.59
C GLY A 163 -4.99 -13.62 -12.46
N TYR A 164 -5.45 -14.60 -11.70
CA TYR A 164 -4.59 -15.69 -11.29
C TYR A 164 -5.19 -16.96 -11.91
N VAL A 165 -4.65 -17.34 -13.04
CA VAL A 165 -4.71 -18.74 -13.54
C VAL A 165 -3.43 -19.40 -13.10
#